data_23503f1b4108de3331ae50fc8806822c
#
_entry.id   23503f1b4108de3331ae50fc8806822c
#
_cell.length_a   1.000
_cell.length_b   1.000
_cell.length_c   1.000
_cell.angle_alpha   90.00
_cell.angle_beta   90.00
_cell.angle_gamma   90.00
#
_symmetry.space_group_name_H-M   'P 1'
#
loop_
_entity.id
_entity.type
_entity.pdbx_description
1 polymer ?
#
loop_
_entity_poly.entity_id
_entity_poly.type
_entity_poly.pdbx_seq_one_letter_code
_entity_poly.pdbx_strand_id
1 'polypeptide(L)'
;MVRLGGRRCHTIWRVFSQRERRDLRECLVAAAQVDERIGAAAVVGSGATHSEDEWSDIDLAFRLAKGLQPATVIDAWTGRMYEDYGAVDHLDVWSGSTLFRVFLLSSSMQVDLSFWPWETFGASGTSFRLLFGEANEPTSSSSPAPATLIGWGWLYALHARSSIARGRHLQALYMVNGVRDHVVSLACVRHGLPADHGRGVDDLPPEVMATIADTLVRELRRDDLTTAFTNAITALIAEAEQIDPGLASRLREPARELVRTACGPRAEPTEDALP
;
A
#
# COMPACT_ATOMS: atom_id res chain seq x y z
N MET A 1 6.12 -21.43 53.60
CA MET A 1 4.97 -20.77 52.95
C MET A 1 5.41 -19.36 52.50
N VAL A 2 6.01 -19.25 51.31
CA VAL A 2 6.57 -18.01 50.80
C VAL A 2 5.64 -17.53 49.66
N ARG A 3 4.99 -16.39 49.87
CA ARG A 3 4.15 -15.72 48.86
C ARG A 3 5.10 -15.01 47.89
N LEU A 4 5.20 -15.50 46.67
CA LEU A 4 5.80 -14.78 45.55
C LEU A 4 4.77 -13.79 45.05
N GLY A 5 4.98 -12.51 45.34
CA GLY A 5 4.22 -11.40 44.83
C GLY A 5 4.44 -11.30 43.32
N GLY A 6 3.39 -11.61 42.53
CA GLY A 6 3.38 -11.41 41.09
C GLY A 6 3.44 -9.92 40.73
N ARG A 7 4.61 -9.42 40.41
CA ARG A 7 4.72 -8.13 39.67
C ARG A 7 4.17 -8.36 38.27
N ARG A 8 2.99 -7.84 38.00
CA ARG A 8 2.53 -7.71 36.61
C ARG A 8 3.53 -6.78 35.92
N CYS A 9 4.34 -7.37 35.06
CA CYS A 9 5.17 -6.60 34.15
C CYS A 9 4.20 -5.92 33.17
N HIS A 10 3.80 -4.69 33.47
CA HIS A 10 3.21 -3.80 32.50
C HIS A 10 4.36 -3.39 31.57
N THR A 11 4.65 -4.21 30.57
CA THR A 11 5.42 -3.77 29.41
C THR A 11 4.58 -2.70 28.75
N ILE A 12 4.83 -1.45 29.10
CA ILE A 12 4.31 -0.30 28.35
C ILE A 12 5.05 -0.40 27.01
N TRP A 13 4.35 -0.91 25.98
CA TRP A 13 4.81 -0.82 24.61
C TRP A 13 4.88 0.68 24.29
N ARG A 14 6.09 1.23 24.40
CA ARG A 14 6.30 2.65 24.10
C ARG A 14 6.50 2.77 22.59
N VAL A 15 5.42 3.10 21.90
CA VAL A 15 5.49 3.71 20.58
C VAL A 15 6.19 5.07 20.74
N PHE A 16 6.92 5.51 19.73
CA PHE A 16 7.48 6.87 19.71
C PHE A 16 6.38 7.91 19.98
N SER A 17 6.71 8.99 20.68
CA SER A 17 5.74 10.05 20.99
C SER A 17 5.63 11.03 19.80
N GLN A 18 4.49 11.73 19.71
CA GLN A 18 4.32 12.83 18.76
C GLN A 18 5.41 13.91 18.91
N ARG A 19 5.94 14.10 20.12
CA ARG A 19 7.04 15.02 20.37
C ARG A 19 8.34 14.52 19.73
N GLU A 20 8.72 13.28 19.97
CA GLU A 20 9.91 12.67 19.36
C GLU A 20 9.86 12.75 17.84
N ARG A 21 8.69 12.46 17.23
CA ARG A 21 8.49 12.60 15.78
C ARG A 21 8.69 14.05 15.32
N ARG A 22 8.10 15.02 15.99
CA ARG A 22 8.22 16.42 15.64
C ARG A 22 9.68 16.89 15.76
N ASP A 23 10.31 16.59 16.90
CA ASP A 23 11.70 16.99 17.15
C ASP A 23 12.65 16.39 16.08
N LEU A 24 12.45 15.12 15.70
CA LEU A 24 13.22 14.49 14.63
C LEU A 24 12.95 15.14 13.27
N ARG A 25 11.70 15.40 12.93
CA ARG A 25 11.36 16.08 11.68
C ARG A 25 12.00 17.47 11.60
N GLU A 26 11.97 18.23 12.67
CA GLU A 26 12.62 19.55 12.75
C GLU A 26 14.14 19.44 12.55
N CYS A 27 14.79 18.43 13.15
CA CYS A 27 16.20 18.16 12.93
C CYS A 27 16.52 17.81 11.47
N LEU A 28 15.72 16.96 10.83
CA LEU A 28 15.88 16.58 9.43
C LEU A 28 15.70 17.78 8.50
N VAL A 29 14.70 18.62 8.74
CA VAL A 29 14.43 19.83 7.97
C VAL A 29 15.57 20.85 8.15
N ALA A 30 16.02 21.07 9.37
CA ALA A 30 17.16 21.96 9.62
C ALA A 30 18.45 21.48 8.94
N ALA A 31 18.69 20.16 8.94
CA ALA A 31 19.82 19.56 8.24
C ALA A 31 19.69 19.72 6.71
N ALA A 32 18.50 19.62 6.15
CA ALA A 32 18.24 19.83 4.74
C ALA A 32 18.42 21.30 4.32
N GLN A 33 18.04 22.25 5.18
CA GLN A 33 18.20 23.69 4.92
C GLN A 33 19.65 24.15 4.76
N VAL A 34 20.59 23.50 5.45
CA VAL A 34 22.01 23.82 5.39
C VAL A 34 22.83 22.99 4.40
N ASP A 35 22.18 22.00 3.79
CA ASP A 35 22.78 21.15 2.76
C ASP A 35 22.58 21.78 1.38
N GLU A 36 23.63 22.40 0.82
CA GLU A 36 23.60 23.05 -0.49
C GLU A 36 23.18 22.13 -1.64
N ARG A 37 23.18 20.80 -1.41
CA ARG A 37 22.73 19.79 -2.38
C ARG A 37 21.22 19.63 -2.41
N ILE A 38 20.50 20.19 -1.40
CA ILE A 38 19.04 20.19 -1.30
C ILE A 38 18.51 21.57 -1.66
N GLY A 39 17.92 21.72 -2.83
CA GLY A 39 17.43 23.02 -3.32
C GLY A 39 16.06 23.41 -2.75
N ALA A 40 15.27 22.44 -2.27
CA ALA A 40 13.99 22.69 -1.60
C ALA A 40 13.58 21.47 -0.78
N ALA A 41 12.69 21.68 0.19
CA ALA A 41 12.04 20.59 0.91
C ALA A 41 10.56 20.86 1.15
N ALA A 42 9.79 19.78 1.21
CA ALA A 42 8.37 19.79 1.57
C ALA A 42 8.05 18.67 2.56
N VAL A 43 7.04 18.91 3.39
CA VAL A 43 6.34 17.85 4.11
C VAL A 43 5.25 17.32 3.18
N VAL A 44 5.09 16.01 3.14
CA VAL A 44 4.03 15.36 2.38
C VAL A 44 3.18 14.47 3.30
N GLY A 45 2.18 13.78 2.77
CA GLY A 45 1.32 12.89 3.57
C GLY A 45 0.52 13.63 4.65
N SER A 46 0.30 12.95 5.78
CA SER A 46 -0.50 13.45 6.91
C SER A 46 0.09 14.73 7.54
N GLY A 47 1.41 14.88 7.51
CA GLY A 47 2.10 16.06 8.01
C GLY A 47 1.84 17.33 7.19
N ALA A 48 1.54 17.21 5.91
CA ALA A 48 1.20 18.34 5.05
C ALA A 48 -0.21 18.88 5.32
N THR A 49 -1.15 18.00 5.67
CA THR A 49 -2.57 18.31 5.91
C THR A 49 -2.89 18.57 7.39
N HIS A 50 -1.89 18.52 8.27
CA HIS A 50 -2.07 18.63 9.73
C HIS A 50 -3.02 17.57 10.32
N SER A 51 -3.12 16.40 9.70
CA SER A 51 -3.92 15.26 10.15
C SER A 51 -3.08 14.16 10.82
N GLU A 52 -1.88 14.52 11.32
CA GLU A 52 -1.01 13.59 12.03
C GLU A 52 -1.62 13.14 13.36
N ASP A 53 -1.55 11.85 13.62
CA ASP A 53 -1.91 11.22 14.89
C ASP A 53 -0.69 10.60 15.58
N GLU A 54 -0.89 9.76 16.60
CA GLU A 54 0.20 9.07 17.30
C GLU A 54 0.90 7.99 16.46
N TRP A 55 0.28 7.52 15.38
CA TRP A 55 0.77 6.46 14.50
C TRP A 55 1.42 6.97 13.21
N SER A 56 1.34 8.28 12.97
CA SER A 56 1.86 8.88 11.74
C SER A 56 3.38 8.77 11.68
N ASP A 57 3.90 8.55 10.49
CA ASP A 57 5.30 8.57 10.09
C ASP A 57 5.83 10.00 9.84
N ILE A 58 7.07 10.09 9.39
CA ILE A 58 7.66 11.34 8.89
C ILE A 58 7.84 11.21 7.39
N ASP A 59 7.13 12.03 6.63
CA ASP A 59 7.22 12.09 5.17
C ASP A 59 7.87 13.42 4.76
N LEU A 60 9.08 13.37 4.22
CA LEU A 60 9.79 14.53 3.68
C LEU A 60 10.18 14.33 2.22
N ALA A 61 9.94 15.34 1.42
CA ALA A 61 10.35 15.39 0.02
C ALA A 61 11.47 16.41 -0.16
N PHE A 62 12.60 15.98 -0.72
CA PHE A 62 13.76 16.79 -1.00
C PHE A 62 13.95 16.99 -2.49
N ARG A 63 14.02 18.23 -2.93
CA ARG A 63 14.44 18.60 -4.27
C ARG A 63 15.95 18.62 -4.34
N LEU A 64 16.53 17.80 -5.20
CA LEU A 64 17.98 17.81 -5.41
C LEU A 64 18.39 19.07 -6.17
N ALA A 65 19.54 19.66 -5.83
CA ALA A 65 20.08 20.78 -6.54
C ALA A 65 20.45 20.39 -7.99
N LYS A 66 20.34 21.34 -8.91
CA LYS A 66 20.52 21.10 -10.34
C LYS A 66 21.95 20.65 -10.66
N GLY A 67 22.08 19.63 -11.51
CA GLY A 67 23.38 19.17 -12.01
C GLY A 67 24.16 18.26 -11.08
N LEU A 68 23.58 17.85 -9.95
CA LEU A 68 24.20 16.88 -9.04
C LEU A 68 23.94 15.44 -9.48
N GLN A 69 24.83 14.55 -9.06
CA GLN A 69 24.61 13.10 -9.14
C GLN A 69 23.72 12.68 -7.96
N PRO A 70 22.47 12.20 -8.18
CA PRO A 70 21.56 11.87 -7.10
C PRO A 70 22.13 10.88 -6.08
N ALA A 71 22.86 9.87 -6.53
CA ALA A 71 23.46 8.84 -5.68
C ALA A 71 24.33 9.43 -4.55
N THR A 72 25.16 10.44 -4.84
CA THR A 72 26.03 11.05 -3.83
C THR A 72 25.25 11.74 -2.71
N VAL A 73 24.12 12.34 -3.03
CA VAL A 73 23.26 13.00 -2.03
C VAL A 73 22.50 11.95 -1.22
N ILE A 74 21.94 10.96 -1.91
CA ILE A 74 21.19 9.85 -1.31
C ILE A 74 22.09 9.07 -0.33
N ASP A 75 23.32 8.73 -0.75
CA ASP A 75 24.26 7.99 0.10
C ASP A 75 24.65 8.78 1.35
N ALA A 76 24.89 10.07 1.22
CA ALA A 76 25.22 10.92 2.37
C ALA A 76 24.05 11.04 3.36
N TRP A 77 22.82 11.20 2.86
CA TRP A 77 21.62 11.23 3.71
C TRP A 77 21.35 9.87 4.34
N THR A 78 21.62 8.79 3.63
CA THR A 78 21.51 7.43 4.19
C THR A 78 22.50 7.24 5.33
N GLY A 79 23.78 7.59 5.13
CA GLY A 79 24.79 7.54 6.19
C GLY A 79 24.32 8.29 7.44
N ARG A 80 23.84 9.52 7.28
CA ARG A 80 23.30 10.33 8.38
C ARG A 80 22.12 9.66 9.09
N MET A 81 21.21 9.04 8.36
CA MET A 81 20.07 8.33 8.97
C MET A 81 20.53 7.17 9.87
N TYR A 82 21.56 6.44 9.46
CA TYR A 82 22.12 5.35 10.26
C TYR A 82 22.98 5.85 11.43
N GLU A 83 23.80 6.86 11.21
CA GLU A 83 24.78 7.33 12.20
C GLU A 83 24.14 8.22 13.27
N ASP A 84 23.27 9.17 12.85
CA ASP A 84 22.77 10.22 13.72
C ASP A 84 21.33 9.97 14.21
N TYR A 85 20.50 9.26 13.44
CA TYR A 85 19.05 9.14 13.70
C TYR A 85 18.58 7.73 14.01
N GLY A 86 19.51 6.77 14.09
CA GLY A 86 19.23 5.42 14.58
C GLY A 86 18.43 4.55 13.61
N ALA A 87 18.57 4.75 12.30
CA ALA A 87 18.05 3.85 11.31
C ALA A 87 18.68 2.46 11.47
N VAL A 88 17.89 1.41 11.34
CA VAL A 88 18.34 0.01 11.41
C VAL A 88 18.23 -0.69 10.06
N ASP A 89 17.33 -0.22 9.18
CA ASP A 89 17.16 -0.71 7.82
C ASP A 89 16.48 0.34 6.94
N HIS A 90 16.53 0.16 5.62
CA HIS A 90 15.77 0.99 4.68
C HIS A 90 15.31 0.18 3.46
N LEU A 91 14.24 0.66 2.83
CA LEU A 91 13.67 0.12 1.59
C LEU A 91 13.60 1.21 0.54
N ASP A 92 14.02 0.91 -0.68
CA ASP A 92 13.93 1.79 -1.83
C ASP A 92 12.68 1.49 -2.66
N VAL A 93 11.88 2.53 -2.90
CA VAL A 93 10.74 2.48 -3.81
C VAL A 93 10.93 3.56 -4.87
N TRP A 94 10.94 3.16 -6.13
CA TRP A 94 11.09 4.07 -7.26
C TRP A 94 9.75 4.38 -7.92
N SER A 95 9.51 5.67 -8.15
CA SER A 95 8.41 6.14 -8.99
C SER A 95 8.96 7.08 -10.06
N GLY A 96 9.06 6.59 -11.28
CA GLY A 96 9.79 7.29 -12.33
C GLY A 96 11.25 7.54 -11.96
N SER A 97 11.65 8.80 -11.92
CA SER A 97 13.01 9.23 -11.53
C SER A 97 13.13 9.62 -10.05
N THR A 98 12.06 9.53 -9.28
CA THR A 98 12.05 9.85 -7.84
C THR A 98 12.29 8.60 -7.03
N LEU A 99 13.24 8.68 -6.10
CA LEU A 99 13.45 7.65 -5.08
C LEU A 99 12.70 8.02 -3.81
N PHE A 100 11.91 7.11 -3.31
CA PHE A 100 11.34 7.11 -1.96
C PHE A 100 12.14 6.11 -1.14
N ARG A 101 12.92 6.59 -0.17
CA ARG A 101 13.68 5.74 0.75
C ARG A 101 13.01 5.75 2.10
N VAL A 102 12.43 4.61 2.44
CA VAL A 102 11.70 4.36 3.69
C VAL A 102 12.68 3.80 4.71
N PHE A 103 12.91 4.51 5.81
CA PHE A 103 13.77 4.08 6.90
C PHE A 103 12.95 3.52 8.06
N LEU A 104 13.38 2.38 8.58
CA LEU A 104 12.95 1.86 9.88
C LEU A 104 13.95 2.31 10.93
N LEU A 105 13.47 3.05 11.93
CA LEU A 105 14.31 3.42 13.08
C LEU A 105 14.22 2.38 14.20
N SER A 106 15.25 2.33 15.05
CA SER A 106 15.28 1.44 16.24
C SER A 106 14.14 1.69 17.23
N SER A 107 13.50 2.85 17.17
CA SER A 107 12.29 3.22 17.91
C SER A 107 11.00 2.66 17.29
N SER A 108 11.07 1.89 16.20
CA SER A 108 9.96 1.51 15.30
C SER A 108 9.27 2.67 14.59
N MET A 109 9.87 3.86 14.59
CA MET A 109 9.38 4.98 13.78
C MET A 109 9.78 4.76 12.32
N GLN A 110 8.88 5.08 11.41
CA GLN A 110 9.12 5.16 9.98
C GLN A 110 9.48 6.59 9.59
N VAL A 111 10.48 6.73 8.73
CA VAL A 111 10.86 8.01 8.12
C VAL A 111 11.02 7.80 6.61
N ASP A 112 10.20 8.49 5.83
CA ASP A 112 10.24 8.46 4.39
C ASP A 112 10.94 9.72 3.87
N LEU A 113 12.12 9.54 3.29
CA LEU A 113 12.82 10.60 2.58
C LEU A 113 12.71 10.35 1.08
N SER A 114 11.99 11.23 0.38
CA SER A 114 11.94 11.16 -1.08
C SER A 114 12.90 12.17 -1.72
N PHE A 115 13.67 11.68 -2.70
CA PHE A 115 14.68 12.45 -3.43
C PHE A 115 14.19 12.69 -4.86
N TRP A 116 13.86 13.94 -5.14
CA TRP A 116 13.23 14.36 -6.37
C TRP A 116 14.22 15.06 -7.28
N PRO A 117 14.29 14.72 -8.55
CA PRO A 117 14.97 15.53 -9.54
C PRO A 117 14.44 16.97 -9.53
N TRP A 118 15.30 17.92 -9.89
CA TRP A 118 14.96 19.35 -9.94
C TRP A 118 13.69 19.63 -10.75
N GLU A 119 13.49 18.91 -11.86
CA GLU A 119 12.44 19.12 -12.84
C GLU A 119 11.07 18.62 -12.38
N THR A 120 11.03 17.68 -11.45
CA THR A 120 9.79 16.97 -11.09
C THR A 120 9.29 17.25 -9.68
N PHE A 121 10.06 18.00 -8.88
CA PHE A 121 9.67 18.31 -7.50
C PHE A 121 8.49 19.27 -7.46
N GLY A 122 7.34 18.80 -7.01
CA GLY A 122 6.12 19.59 -6.91
C GLY A 122 4.96 18.80 -6.31
N ALA A 123 3.87 19.49 -6.05
CA ALA A 123 2.66 18.84 -5.53
C ALA A 123 2.07 17.88 -6.56
N SER A 124 1.77 16.65 -6.16
CA SER A 124 1.00 15.68 -6.92
C SER A 124 -0.41 15.45 -6.32
N GLY A 125 -0.88 16.37 -5.47
CA GLY A 125 -2.14 16.32 -4.76
C GLY A 125 -2.19 17.34 -3.63
N THR A 126 -3.17 17.22 -2.74
CA THR A 126 -3.39 18.15 -1.62
C THR A 126 -2.41 17.94 -0.44
N SER A 127 -1.73 16.80 -0.41
CA SER A 127 -0.85 16.41 0.70
C SER A 127 0.60 16.84 0.44
N PHE A 128 0.82 18.12 0.13
CA PHE A 128 2.13 18.72 -0.10
C PHE A 128 2.21 20.12 0.53
N ARG A 129 3.18 20.36 1.38
CA ARG A 129 3.43 21.67 2.01
C ARG A 129 4.90 22.00 1.92
N LEU A 130 5.23 23.00 1.09
CA LEU A 130 6.60 23.50 0.93
C LEU A 130 7.11 24.09 2.25
N LEU A 131 8.33 23.73 2.64
CA LEU A 131 9.01 24.20 3.84
C LEU A 131 10.04 25.29 3.51
N PHE A 132 10.83 25.08 2.46
CA PHE A 132 11.77 26.06 1.94
C PHE A 132 12.10 25.78 0.47
N GLY A 133 12.70 26.77 -0.22
CA GLY A 133 13.03 26.68 -1.64
C GLY A 133 11.80 26.89 -2.53
N GLU A 134 11.84 26.31 -3.73
CA GLU A 134 10.78 26.45 -4.73
C GLU A 134 10.28 25.07 -5.20
N ALA A 135 9.01 24.95 -5.48
CA ALA A 135 8.37 23.78 -6.11
C ALA A 135 7.94 24.11 -7.53
N ASN A 136 7.90 23.11 -8.39
CA ASN A 136 7.31 23.23 -9.72
C ASN A 136 5.79 23.29 -9.62
N GLU A 137 5.12 23.66 -10.74
CA GLU A 137 3.66 23.66 -10.85
C GLU A 137 3.09 22.28 -10.47
N PRO A 138 1.96 22.25 -9.76
CA PRO A 138 1.32 21.01 -9.35
C PRO A 138 0.99 20.11 -10.56
N THR A 139 1.26 18.82 -10.41
CA THR A 139 0.85 17.81 -11.38
C THR A 139 -0.30 16.99 -10.80
N SER A 140 -1.29 16.64 -11.65
CA SER A 140 -2.35 15.74 -11.20
C SER A 140 -1.79 14.32 -11.02
N SER A 141 -1.95 13.73 -9.84
CA SER A 141 -1.78 12.29 -9.70
C SER A 141 -2.91 11.59 -10.43
N SER A 142 -2.58 10.69 -11.35
CA SER A 142 -3.60 9.86 -11.98
C SER A 142 -3.92 8.68 -11.06
N SER A 143 -5.19 8.56 -10.65
CA SER A 143 -5.67 7.30 -10.07
C SER A 143 -5.41 6.14 -11.04
N PRO A 144 -5.21 4.91 -10.55
CA PRO A 144 -5.07 3.75 -11.42
C PRO A 144 -6.24 3.66 -12.41
N ALA A 145 -5.94 3.38 -13.68
CA ALA A 145 -6.97 3.24 -14.70
C ALA A 145 -7.93 2.09 -14.32
N PRO A 146 -9.24 2.30 -14.22
CA PRO A 146 -10.17 1.25 -13.81
C PRO A 146 -10.08 -0.01 -14.66
N ALA A 147 -9.88 0.12 -15.98
CA ALA A 147 -9.69 -1.02 -16.86
C ALA A 147 -8.49 -1.89 -16.48
N THR A 148 -7.40 -1.28 -15.99
CA THR A 148 -6.23 -2.00 -15.49
C THR A 148 -6.55 -2.74 -14.20
N LEU A 149 -7.28 -2.12 -13.26
CA LEU A 149 -7.71 -2.77 -12.02
C LEU A 149 -8.63 -3.95 -12.30
N ILE A 150 -9.60 -3.80 -13.20
CA ILE A 150 -10.48 -4.90 -13.63
C ILE A 150 -9.64 -6.01 -14.28
N GLY A 151 -8.65 -5.65 -15.10
CA GLY A 151 -7.73 -6.59 -15.75
C GLY A 151 -6.95 -7.44 -14.75
N TRP A 152 -6.35 -6.83 -13.75
CA TRP A 152 -5.68 -7.54 -12.67
C TRP A 152 -6.66 -8.40 -11.86
N GLY A 153 -7.85 -7.90 -11.56
CA GLY A 153 -8.88 -8.64 -10.83
C GLY A 153 -9.23 -9.96 -11.49
N TRP A 154 -9.56 -9.99 -12.80
CA TRP A 154 -9.88 -11.26 -13.48
C TRP A 154 -8.63 -12.14 -13.69
N LEU A 155 -7.43 -11.57 -13.79
CA LEU A 155 -6.19 -12.36 -13.87
C LEU A 155 -5.94 -13.12 -12.56
N TYR A 156 -6.06 -12.45 -11.41
CA TYR A 156 -6.02 -13.10 -10.10
C TYR A 156 -7.11 -14.17 -9.96
N ALA A 157 -8.30 -13.92 -10.50
CA ALA A 157 -9.40 -14.87 -10.47
C ALA A 157 -9.11 -16.17 -11.25
N LEU A 158 -8.48 -16.09 -12.42
CA LEU A 158 -8.01 -17.27 -13.17
C LEU A 158 -7.04 -18.13 -12.34
N HIS A 159 -6.12 -17.50 -11.64
CA HIS A 159 -5.16 -18.19 -10.78
C HIS A 159 -5.81 -18.74 -9.50
N ALA A 160 -6.75 -18.01 -8.90
CA ALA A 160 -7.51 -18.46 -7.74
C ALA A 160 -8.27 -19.74 -8.06
N ARG A 161 -9.08 -19.76 -9.15
CA ARG A 161 -9.78 -20.93 -9.66
C ARG A 161 -8.83 -22.12 -9.80
N SER A 162 -7.69 -21.93 -10.45
CA SER A 162 -6.72 -22.99 -10.72
C SER A 162 -6.10 -23.53 -9.44
N SER A 163 -5.84 -22.65 -8.46
CA SER A 163 -5.28 -23.03 -7.15
C SER A 163 -6.28 -23.80 -6.30
N ILE A 164 -7.55 -23.39 -6.29
CA ILE A 164 -8.63 -24.09 -5.59
C ILE A 164 -8.81 -25.51 -6.19
N ALA A 165 -8.88 -25.63 -7.52
CA ALA A 165 -9.04 -26.91 -8.20
C ALA A 165 -7.90 -27.89 -7.90
N ARG A 166 -6.66 -27.38 -7.76
CA ARG A 166 -5.48 -28.18 -7.42
C ARG A 166 -5.30 -28.45 -5.92
N GLY A 167 -6.18 -27.95 -5.05
CA GLY A 167 -6.05 -28.07 -3.60
C GLY A 167 -4.89 -27.30 -3.00
N ARG A 168 -4.37 -26.28 -3.68
CA ARG A 168 -3.30 -25.40 -3.21
C ARG A 168 -3.87 -24.25 -2.40
N HIS A 169 -4.31 -24.56 -1.18
CA HIS A 169 -5.15 -23.66 -0.38
C HIS A 169 -4.45 -22.33 -0.03
N LEU A 170 -3.15 -22.33 0.34
CA LEU A 170 -2.42 -21.09 0.61
C LEU A 170 -2.25 -20.21 -0.64
N GLN A 171 -1.98 -20.83 -1.79
CA GLN A 171 -1.91 -20.10 -3.05
C GLN A 171 -3.29 -19.58 -3.46
N ALA A 172 -4.36 -20.37 -3.23
CA ALA A 172 -5.72 -19.92 -3.48
C ALA A 172 -6.08 -18.70 -2.61
N LEU A 173 -5.78 -18.74 -1.32
CA LEU A 173 -5.94 -17.60 -0.41
C LEU A 173 -5.23 -16.35 -0.94
N TYR A 174 -3.95 -16.46 -1.32
CA TYR A 174 -3.18 -15.35 -1.90
C TYR A 174 -3.87 -14.76 -3.14
N MET A 175 -4.35 -15.61 -4.05
CA MET A 175 -4.99 -15.17 -5.29
C MET A 175 -6.39 -14.57 -5.05
N VAL A 176 -7.18 -15.13 -4.13
CA VAL A 176 -8.49 -14.56 -3.74
C VAL A 176 -8.31 -13.19 -3.10
N ASN A 177 -7.29 -13.02 -2.26
CA ASN A 177 -6.94 -11.71 -1.70
C ASN A 177 -6.60 -10.70 -2.80
N GLY A 178 -5.85 -11.13 -3.84
CA GLY A 178 -5.56 -10.27 -4.98
C GLY A 178 -6.82 -9.82 -5.73
N VAL A 179 -7.83 -10.67 -5.91
CA VAL A 179 -9.12 -10.26 -6.49
C VAL A 179 -9.78 -9.20 -5.59
N ARG A 180 -9.88 -9.47 -4.27
CA ARG A 180 -10.47 -8.54 -3.30
C ARG A 180 -9.77 -7.19 -3.29
N ASP A 181 -8.45 -7.16 -3.30
CA ASP A 181 -7.68 -5.92 -3.25
C ASP A 181 -7.98 -5.02 -4.46
N HIS A 182 -8.23 -5.62 -5.64
CA HIS A 182 -8.66 -4.88 -6.83
C HIS A 182 -10.14 -4.45 -6.76
N VAL A 183 -11.02 -5.22 -6.12
CA VAL A 183 -12.40 -4.79 -5.81
C VAL A 183 -12.38 -3.57 -4.90
N VAL A 184 -11.57 -3.59 -3.84
CA VAL A 184 -11.37 -2.44 -2.93
C VAL A 184 -10.91 -1.20 -3.70
N SER A 185 -9.87 -1.35 -4.53
CA SER A 185 -9.34 -0.24 -5.32
C SER A 185 -10.38 0.32 -6.30
N LEU A 186 -11.15 -0.54 -6.97
CA LEU A 186 -12.24 -0.12 -7.88
C LEU A 186 -13.34 0.64 -7.13
N ALA A 187 -13.77 0.13 -5.98
CA ALA A 187 -14.75 0.80 -5.13
C ALA A 187 -14.25 2.19 -4.69
N CYS A 188 -12.99 2.29 -4.24
CA CYS A 188 -12.38 3.57 -3.88
C CYS A 188 -12.37 4.55 -5.07
N VAL A 189 -11.92 4.10 -6.25
CA VAL A 189 -11.91 4.95 -7.46
C VAL A 189 -13.32 5.44 -7.80
N ARG A 190 -14.32 4.56 -7.75
CA ARG A 190 -15.73 4.91 -8.03
C ARG A 190 -16.29 5.94 -7.05
N HIS A 191 -15.87 5.89 -5.79
CA HIS A 191 -16.29 6.83 -4.75
C HIS A 191 -15.39 8.06 -4.63
N GLY A 192 -14.38 8.22 -5.50
CA GLY A 192 -13.44 9.36 -5.45
C GLY A 192 -12.51 9.35 -4.25
N LEU A 193 -12.28 8.15 -3.68
CA LEU A 193 -11.41 7.92 -2.51
C LEU A 193 -10.02 7.45 -2.95
N PRO A 194 -8.97 7.60 -2.10
CA PRO A 194 -7.65 7.05 -2.37
C PRO A 194 -7.70 5.52 -2.56
N ALA A 195 -7.24 5.05 -3.73
CA ALA A 195 -7.32 3.63 -4.08
C ALA A 195 -6.07 2.84 -3.71
N ASP A 196 -4.96 3.53 -3.41
CA ASP A 196 -3.67 2.91 -3.13
C ASP A 196 -3.56 2.49 -1.67
N HIS A 197 -2.98 1.30 -1.45
CA HIS A 197 -2.67 0.76 -0.12
C HIS A 197 -3.89 0.64 0.84
N GLY A 198 -5.12 0.60 0.30
CA GLY A 198 -6.34 0.52 1.10
C GLY A 198 -6.69 1.79 1.88
N ARG A 199 -6.05 2.94 1.59
CA ARG A 199 -6.22 4.19 2.37
C ARG A 199 -7.65 4.71 2.43
N GLY A 200 -8.45 4.49 1.39
CA GLY A 200 -9.84 4.95 1.33
C GLY A 200 -10.87 3.89 1.73
N VAL A 201 -10.47 2.68 2.13
CA VAL A 201 -11.42 1.57 2.31
C VAL A 201 -12.38 1.79 3.47
N ASP A 202 -11.90 2.40 4.55
CA ASP A 202 -12.71 2.65 5.75
C ASP A 202 -13.69 3.84 5.59
N ASP A 203 -13.53 4.63 4.52
CA ASP A 203 -14.42 5.72 4.13
C ASP A 203 -15.48 5.30 3.11
N LEU A 204 -15.48 4.03 2.68
CA LEU A 204 -16.49 3.48 1.77
C LEU A 204 -17.86 3.38 2.45
N PRO A 205 -18.97 3.45 1.69
CA PRO A 205 -20.30 3.21 2.23
C PRO A 205 -20.42 1.85 2.92
N PRO A 206 -21.19 1.74 4.03
CA PRO A 206 -21.31 0.50 4.80
C PRO A 206 -21.72 -0.73 3.98
N GLU A 207 -22.58 -0.55 2.97
CA GLU A 207 -23.03 -1.63 2.08
C GLU A 207 -21.90 -2.14 1.17
N VAL A 208 -20.99 -1.25 0.75
CA VAL A 208 -19.80 -1.63 -0.03
C VAL A 208 -18.82 -2.38 0.87
N MET A 209 -18.58 -1.86 2.09
CA MET A 209 -17.73 -2.53 3.08
C MET A 209 -18.26 -3.91 3.44
N ALA A 210 -19.58 -4.09 3.59
CA ALA A 210 -20.18 -5.40 3.83
C ALA A 210 -19.91 -6.37 2.66
N THR A 211 -20.06 -5.92 1.42
CA THR A 211 -19.74 -6.70 0.22
C THR A 211 -18.27 -7.13 0.20
N ILE A 212 -17.35 -6.22 0.55
CA ILE A 212 -15.92 -6.52 0.65
C ILE A 212 -15.66 -7.53 1.78
N ALA A 213 -16.31 -7.40 2.93
CA ALA A 213 -16.16 -8.31 4.07
C ALA A 213 -16.61 -9.73 3.73
N ASP A 214 -17.61 -9.91 2.87
CA ASP A 214 -18.07 -11.22 2.40
C ASP A 214 -17.05 -11.93 1.48
N THR A 215 -16.05 -11.21 0.97
CA THR A 215 -14.95 -11.79 0.19
C THR A 215 -13.82 -12.37 1.04
N LEU A 216 -13.89 -12.23 2.36
CA LEU A 216 -12.86 -12.72 3.27
C LEU A 216 -12.90 -14.24 3.41
N VAL A 217 -11.75 -14.88 3.29
CA VAL A 217 -11.60 -16.31 3.58
C VAL A 217 -11.56 -16.51 5.09
N ARG A 218 -12.52 -17.22 5.66
CA ARG A 218 -12.67 -17.42 7.09
C ARG A 218 -11.81 -18.56 7.63
N GLU A 219 -11.73 -19.64 6.88
CA GLU A 219 -10.90 -20.80 7.20
C GLU A 219 -10.16 -21.30 5.96
N LEU A 220 -8.99 -21.91 6.15
CA LEU A 220 -8.17 -22.41 5.06
C LEU A 220 -8.68 -23.78 4.59
N ARG A 221 -9.95 -23.82 4.20
CA ARG A 221 -10.64 -24.99 3.65
C ARG A 221 -11.20 -24.68 2.28
N ARG A 222 -11.39 -25.71 1.48
CA ARG A 222 -11.88 -25.57 0.10
C ARG A 222 -13.19 -24.80 0.02
N ASP A 223 -14.14 -25.10 0.90
CA ASP A 223 -15.49 -24.52 0.87
C ASP A 223 -15.43 -23.01 1.18
N ASP A 224 -14.65 -22.61 2.19
CA ASP A 224 -14.46 -21.20 2.56
C ASP A 224 -13.73 -20.43 1.45
N LEU A 225 -12.70 -21.05 0.85
CA LEU A 225 -11.98 -20.47 -0.30
C LEU A 225 -12.90 -20.30 -1.52
N THR A 226 -13.77 -21.29 -1.79
CA THR A 226 -14.69 -21.24 -2.91
C THR A 226 -15.79 -20.20 -2.69
N THR A 227 -16.30 -20.08 -1.46
CA THR A 227 -17.28 -19.07 -1.07
C THR A 227 -16.71 -17.67 -1.22
N ALA A 228 -15.53 -17.41 -0.63
CA ALA A 228 -14.85 -16.13 -0.72
C ALA A 228 -14.50 -15.76 -2.19
N PHE A 229 -14.06 -16.74 -2.98
CA PHE A 229 -13.78 -16.57 -4.40
C PHE A 229 -15.05 -16.18 -5.18
N THR A 230 -16.17 -16.86 -4.95
CA THR A 230 -17.45 -16.56 -5.58
C THR A 230 -17.90 -15.14 -5.28
N ASN A 231 -17.81 -14.74 -4.00
CA ASN A 231 -18.16 -13.39 -3.56
C ASN A 231 -17.23 -12.33 -4.19
N ALA A 232 -15.92 -12.61 -4.23
CA ALA A 232 -14.95 -11.69 -4.84
C ALA A 232 -15.18 -11.49 -6.35
N ILE A 233 -15.50 -12.57 -7.09
CA ILE A 233 -15.86 -12.48 -8.51
C ILE A 233 -17.17 -11.68 -8.69
N THR A 234 -18.16 -11.93 -7.86
CA THR A 234 -19.44 -11.22 -7.91
C THR A 234 -19.24 -9.73 -7.66
N ALA A 235 -18.46 -9.37 -6.66
CA ALA A 235 -18.11 -8.00 -6.35
C ALA A 235 -17.29 -7.33 -7.48
N LEU A 236 -16.32 -8.04 -8.07
CA LEU A 236 -15.52 -7.53 -9.20
C LEU A 236 -16.41 -7.19 -10.41
N ILE A 237 -17.35 -8.05 -10.75
CA ILE A 237 -18.27 -7.80 -11.87
C ILE A 237 -19.24 -6.66 -11.53
N ALA A 238 -19.72 -6.57 -10.30
CA ALA A 238 -20.59 -5.49 -9.85
C ALA A 238 -19.88 -4.10 -9.92
N GLU A 239 -18.64 -4.02 -9.46
CA GLU A 239 -17.84 -2.77 -9.58
C GLU A 239 -17.54 -2.46 -11.06
N ALA A 240 -17.17 -3.46 -11.85
CA ALA A 240 -16.96 -3.27 -13.29
C ALA A 240 -18.22 -2.75 -14.00
N GLU A 241 -19.41 -3.20 -13.61
CA GLU A 241 -20.68 -2.78 -14.20
C GLU A 241 -20.99 -1.30 -13.93
N GLN A 242 -20.60 -0.79 -12.76
CA GLN A 242 -20.75 0.63 -12.42
C GLN A 242 -19.80 1.54 -13.19
N ILE A 243 -18.65 1.02 -13.63
CA ILE A 243 -17.56 1.80 -14.24
C ILE A 243 -17.59 1.67 -15.77
N ASP A 244 -17.68 0.43 -16.30
CA ASP A 244 -17.71 0.08 -17.71
C ASP A 244 -18.69 -1.08 -17.95
N PRO A 245 -19.98 -0.78 -18.14
CA PRO A 245 -21.01 -1.82 -18.39
C PRO A 245 -20.70 -2.70 -19.61
N GLY A 246 -20.03 -2.15 -20.63
CA GLY A 246 -19.64 -2.88 -21.83
C GLY A 246 -18.59 -3.96 -21.53
N LEU A 247 -17.57 -3.63 -20.76
CA LEU A 247 -16.56 -4.58 -20.30
C LEU A 247 -17.18 -5.61 -19.36
N ALA A 248 -17.97 -5.17 -18.39
CA ALA A 248 -18.65 -6.09 -17.45
C ALA A 248 -19.53 -7.11 -18.17
N SER A 249 -20.27 -6.68 -19.20
CA SER A 249 -21.08 -7.58 -20.02
C SER A 249 -20.24 -8.69 -20.70
N ARG A 250 -19.05 -8.35 -21.22
CA ARG A 250 -18.13 -9.32 -21.84
C ARG A 250 -17.52 -10.27 -20.81
N LEU A 251 -17.29 -9.82 -19.58
CA LEU A 251 -16.67 -10.61 -18.51
C LEU A 251 -17.66 -11.52 -17.79
N ARG A 252 -18.96 -11.26 -17.87
CA ARG A 252 -19.99 -11.93 -17.06
C ARG A 252 -20.01 -13.45 -17.26
N GLU A 253 -19.99 -13.94 -18.50
CA GLU A 253 -20.02 -15.37 -18.75
C GLU A 253 -18.70 -16.05 -18.39
N PRO A 254 -17.51 -15.54 -18.79
CA PRO A 254 -16.26 -16.08 -18.27
C PRO A 254 -16.16 -16.11 -16.74
N ALA A 255 -16.65 -15.09 -16.05
CA ALA A 255 -16.67 -15.02 -14.59
C ALA A 255 -17.53 -16.13 -13.95
N ARG A 256 -18.73 -16.39 -14.52
CA ARG A 256 -19.58 -17.51 -14.11
C ARG A 256 -18.88 -18.86 -14.30
N GLU A 257 -18.19 -19.03 -15.42
CA GLU A 257 -17.44 -20.25 -15.70
C GLU A 257 -16.28 -20.45 -14.72
N LEU A 258 -15.60 -19.39 -14.31
CA LEU A 258 -14.56 -19.44 -13.28
C LEU A 258 -15.12 -19.97 -11.95
N VAL A 259 -16.26 -19.42 -11.51
CA VAL A 259 -16.95 -19.88 -10.28
C VAL A 259 -17.37 -21.34 -10.42
N ARG A 260 -18.06 -21.69 -11.51
CA ARG A 260 -18.55 -23.05 -11.74
C ARG A 260 -17.42 -24.09 -11.70
N THR A 261 -16.29 -23.80 -12.31
CA THR A 261 -15.14 -24.72 -12.39
C THR A 261 -14.30 -24.76 -11.10
N ALA A 262 -14.34 -23.71 -10.27
CA ALA A 262 -13.76 -23.75 -8.93
C ALA A 262 -14.57 -24.63 -7.97
N CYS A 263 -15.92 -24.61 -8.10
CA CYS A 263 -16.84 -25.40 -7.28
C CYS A 263 -16.92 -26.87 -7.70
N GLY A 264 -16.44 -27.24 -8.89
CA GLY A 264 -16.52 -28.58 -9.46
C GLY A 264 -15.76 -29.65 -8.65
N PRO A 265 -15.96 -30.95 -8.97
CA PRO A 265 -15.23 -32.04 -8.31
C PRO A 265 -13.72 -31.84 -8.45
N ARG A 266 -13.00 -32.29 -7.43
CA ARG A 266 -11.53 -32.26 -7.42
C ARG A 266 -11.00 -32.99 -8.66
N ALA A 267 -10.11 -32.36 -9.44
CA ALA A 267 -9.38 -33.09 -10.47
C ALA A 267 -8.62 -34.23 -9.78
N GLU A 268 -8.88 -35.47 -10.17
CA GLU A 268 -8.11 -36.61 -9.69
C GLU A 268 -6.64 -36.40 -10.12
N PRO A 269 -5.67 -36.72 -9.26
CA PRO A 269 -4.28 -36.65 -9.65
C PRO A 269 -4.08 -37.62 -10.84
N THR A 270 -3.59 -37.09 -11.95
CA THR A 270 -3.18 -37.93 -13.08
C THR A 270 -2.06 -38.85 -12.57
N GLU A 271 -2.21 -40.17 -12.71
CA GLU A 271 -1.25 -41.20 -12.30
C GLU A 271 0.13 -41.09 -12.99
N ASP A 272 0.31 -40.19 -13.94
CA ASP A 272 1.51 -40.03 -14.74
C ASP A 272 2.61 -39.10 -14.16
N ALA A 273 2.57 -38.79 -12.88
CA ALA A 273 3.59 -37.96 -12.22
C ALA A 273 4.38 -38.77 -11.17
N LEU A 274 5.03 -39.83 -11.59
CA LEU A 274 6.15 -40.45 -10.87
C LEU A 274 7.45 -40.28 -11.69
N PRO A 275 8.56 -39.89 -11.02
CA PRO A 275 9.83 -39.57 -11.66
C PRO A 275 10.53 -40.80 -12.27
#